data_533f1c6c44a0a246c76aadb0e07d4649
#
_entry.id   533f1c6c44a0a246c76aadb0e07d4649
#
_cell.length_a   1.000
_cell.length_b   1.000
_cell.length_c   1.000
_cell.angle_alpha   90.00
_cell.angle_beta   90.00
_cell.angle_gamma   90.00
#
_symmetry.space_group_name_H-M   'P 1'
#
loop_
_entity.id
_entity.type
_entity.pdbx_description
1 polymer ?
#
loop_
_entity_poly.entity_id
_entity_poly.type
_entity_poly.pdbx_seq_one_letter_code
_entity_poly.pdbx_strand_id
1 'polypeptide(L)'
;MIVAEQKRQENIVEYLLYMWQVEDLIRANALDSDRIRRTLVARYDVADDVRERIAQWYDNLADMMRSEGVAEHGHLQINRNVVILLNDLHLSLLRNPQETTYGALYYKALPSIVRLRAKSGGAEMTEIETCLTALYGYLLLRLQGTPVSPETLEAVREINLMLTFLAEKYKEEHDIPHPH
;
A
#
# COMPACT_ATOMS: atom_id res chain seq x y z
N MET A 1 -12.13 1.92 -9.12
CA MET A 1 -13.19 2.23 -8.12
C MET A 1 -12.89 3.60 -7.50
N ILE A 2 -13.90 4.41 -7.24
CA ILE A 2 -13.79 5.81 -6.78
C ILE A 2 -12.82 5.98 -5.60
N VAL A 3 -12.91 5.12 -4.57
CA VAL A 3 -12.05 5.19 -3.37
C VAL A 3 -10.58 4.93 -3.71
N ALA A 4 -10.28 3.95 -4.58
CA ALA A 4 -8.91 3.66 -4.98
C ALA A 4 -8.31 4.81 -5.79
N GLU A 5 -9.08 5.40 -6.73
CA GLU A 5 -8.65 6.55 -7.52
C GLU A 5 -8.40 7.78 -6.65
N GLN A 6 -9.33 8.07 -5.73
CA GLN A 6 -9.17 9.18 -4.78
C GLN A 6 -7.90 8.99 -3.94
N LYS A 7 -7.70 7.83 -3.33
CA LYS A 7 -6.48 7.54 -2.55
C LYS A 7 -5.21 7.68 -3.37
N ARG A 8 -5.23 7.22 -4.62
CA ARG A 8 -4.09 7.32 -5.53
C ARG A 8 -3.71 8.78 -5.82
N GLN A 9 -4.69 9.67 -5.91
CA GLN A 9 -4.47 11.11 -6.10
C GLN A 9 -4.03 11.80 -4.81
N GLU A 10 -4.59 11.41 -3.67
CA GLU A 10 -4.33 12.07 -2.40
C GLU A 10 -3.03 11.60 -1.74
N ASN A 11 -2.83 10.28 -1.67
CA ASN A 11 -1.68 9.66 -1.00
C ASN A 11 -1.40 8.27 -1.57
N ILE A 12 -0.30 8.14 -2.29
CA ILE A 12 0.07 6.90 -2.98
C ILE A 12 0.41 5.75 -2.00
N VAL A 13 0.88 6.04 -0.80
CA VAL A 13 1.13 5.03 0.24
C VAL A 13 -0.20 4.49 0.78
N GLU A 14 -1.16 5.36 1.07
CA GLU A 14 -2.51 4.92 1.47
C GLU A 14 -3.23 4.14 0.37
N TYR A 15 -3.01 4.50 -0.90
CA TYR A 15 -3.48 3.72 -2.04
C TYR A 15 -2.94 2.29 -2.01
N LEU A 16 -1.64 2.10 -1.81
CA LEU A 16 -1.02 0.78 -1.75
C LEU A 16 -1.56 -0.05 -0.60
N LEU A 17 -1.64 0.51 0.62
CA LEU A 17 -2.18 -0.19 1.78
C LEU A 17 -3.65 -0.60 1.57
N TYR A 18 -4.44 0.28 0.94
CA TYR A 18 -5.82 -0.03 0.57
C TYR A 18 -5.91 -1.13 -0.48
N MET A 19 -5.07 -1.11 -1.53
CA MET A 19 -5.09 -2.13 -2.57
C MET A 19 -4.63 -3.48 -2.03
N TRP A 20 -3.65 -3.54 -1.15
CA TRP A 20 -3.24 -4.79 -0.49
C TRP A 20 -4.38 -5.37 0.38
N GLN A 21 -5.11 -4.51 1.08
CA GLN A 21 -6.30 -4.95 1.80
C GLN A 21 -7.39 -5.49 0.86
N VAL A 22 -7.60 -4.85 -0.29
CA VAL A 22 -8.54 -5.33 -1.32
C VAL A 22 -8.12 -6.70 -1.85
N GLU A 23 -6.83 -6.90 -2.16
CA GLU A 23 -6.30 -8.20 -2.58
C GLU A 23 -6.57 -9.29 -1.53
N ASP A 24 -6.33 -8.99 -0.25
CA ASP A 24 -6.60 -9.94 0.85
C ASP A 24 -8.10 -10.22 1.03
N LEU A 25 -8.96 -9.24 0.86
CA LEU A 25 -10.42 -9.43 0.88
C LEU A 25 -10.89 -10.32 -0.28
N ILE A 26 -10.31 -10.16 -1.47
CA ILE A 26 -10.58 -11.03 -2.63
C ILE A 26 -10.12 -12.46 -2.34
N ARG A 27 -8.92 -12.65 -1.76
CA ARG A 27 -8.42 -13.97 -1.32
C ARG A 27 -9.31 -14.62 -0.28
N ALA A 28 -9.73 -13.88 0.75
CA ALA A 28 -10.63 -14.35 1.79
C ALA A 28 -11.98 -14.82 1.25
N ASN A 29 -12.37 -14.34 0.07
CA ASN A 29 -13.57 -14.76 -0.67
C ASN A 29 -13.27 -15.79 -1.77
N ALA A 30 -12.07 -16.41 -1.76
CA ALA A 30 -11.63 -17.43 -2.73
C ALA A 30 -11.68 -16.95 -4.19
N LEU A 31 -11.57 -15.65 -4.43
CA LEU A 31 -11.69 -14.99 -5.74
C LEU A 31 -13.08 -15.26 -6.41
N ASP A 32 -14.08 -15.70 -5.65
CA ASP A 32 -15.42 -16.06 -6.13
C ASP A 32 -16.29 -14.81 -6.26
N SER A 33 -16.74 -14.49 -7.48
CA SER A 33 -17.55 -13.31 -7.79
C SER A 33 -18.85 -13.24 -7.00
N ASP A 34 -19.57 -14.37 -6.88
CA ASP A 34 -20.85 -14.40 -6.16
C ASP A 34 -20.64 -14.17 -4.66
N ARG A 35 -19.58 -14.75 -4.12
CA ARG A 35 -19.20 -14.57 -2.72
C ARG A 35 -18.76 -13.13 -2.45
N ILE A 36 -17.95 -12.54 -3.31
CA ILE A 36 -17.54 -11.14 -3.24
C ILE A 36 -18.75 -10.21 -3.29
N ARG A 37 -19.69 -10.44 -4.22
CA ARG A 37 -20.92 -9.65 -4.30
C ARG A 37 -21.73 -9.69 -3.02
N ARG A 38 -21.92 -10.88 -2.42
CA ARG A 38 -22.69 -11.05 -1.17
C ARG A 38 -22.00 -10.48 0.07
N THR A 39 -20.69 -10.62 0.17
CA THR A 39 -19.96 -10.31 1.42
C THR A 39 -19.33 -8.92 1.44
N LEU A 40 -18.88 -8.42 0.28
CA LEU A 40 -18.21 -7.13 0.15
C LEU A 40 -19.10 -6.09 -0.52
N VAL A 41 -19.58 -6.38 -1.73
CA VAL A 41 -20.31 -5.39 -2.54
C VAL A 41 -21.66 -5.02 -1.92
N ALA A 42 -22.36 -5.97 -1.33
CA ALA A 42 -23.66 -5.75 -0.67
C ALA A 42 -23.59 -4.77 0.52
N ARG A 43 -22.39 -4.51 1.06
CA ARG A 43 -22.20 -3.56 2.19
C ARG A 43 -22.14 -2.10 1.78
N TYR A 44 -21.98 -1.82 0.47
CA TYR A 44 -21.96 -0.45 -0.03
C TYR A 44 -23.40 0.09 -0.11
N ASP A 45 -23.66 1.16 0.62
CA ASP A 45 -24.92 1.91 0.55
C ASP A 45 -24.84 2.91 -0.61
N VAL A 46 -25.09 2.42 -1.81
CA VAL A 46 -24.99 3.16 -3.07
C VAL A 46 -26.07 2.72 -4.04
N ALA A 47 -26.34 3.52 -5.06
CA ALA A 47 -27.26 3.18 -6.14
C ALA A 47 -26.85 1.91 -6.88
N ASP A 48 -27.80 1.19 -7.46
CA ASP A 48 -27.58 -0.14 -8.06
C ASP A 48 -26.58 -0.12 -9.22
N ASP A 49 -26.58 0.94 -10.02
CA ASP A 49 -25.60 1.13 -11.11
C ASP A 49 -24.18 1.34 -10.59
N VAL A 50 -24.02 2.02 -9.46
CA VAL A 50 -22.73 2.19 -8.79
C VAL A 50 -22.30 0.86 -8.17
N ARG A 51 -23.23 0.14 -7.54
CA ARG A 51 -22.97 -1.17 -6.95
C ARG A 51 -22.49 -2.17 -8.01
N GLU A 52 -23.09 -2.20 -9.18
CA GLU A 52 -22.66 -3.06 -10.27
C GLU A 52 -21.26 -2.68 -10.78
N ARG A 53 -20.93 -1.39 -10.89
CA ARG A 53 -19.55 -0.95 -11.23
C ARG A 53 -18.53 -1.37 -10.17
N ILE A 54 -18.90 -1.34 -8.90
CA ILE A 54 -18.04 -1.84 -7.82
C ILE A 54 -17.84 -3.35 -7.95
N ALA A 55 -18.89 -4.11 -8.21
CA ALA A 55 -18.82 -5.55 -8.42
C ALA A 55 -17.88 -5.89 -9.59
N GLN A 56 -18.07 -5.25 -10.74
CA GLN A 56 -17.22 -5.42 -11.91
C GLN A 56 -15.75 -5.09 -11.64
N TRP A 57 -15.48 -4.06 -10.82
CA TRP A 57 -14.12 -3.73 -10.42
C TRP A 57 -13.45 -4.85 -9.59
N TYR A 58 -14.18 -5.46 -8.64
CA TYR A 58 -13.69 -6.62 -7.89
C TYR A 58 -13.47 -7.83 -8.79
N ASP A 59 -14.38 -8.11 -9.71
CA ASP A 59 -14.27 -9.20 -10.67
C ASP A 59 -13.02 -9.05 -11.54
N ASN A 60 -12.77 -7.85 -12.07
CA ASN A 60 -11.58 -7.55 -12.85
C ASN A 60 -10.28 -7.77 -12.05
N LEU A 61 -10.24 -7.33 -10.78
CA LEU A 61 -9.07 -7.56 -9.92
C LEU A 61 -8.87 -9.06 -9.65
N ALA A 62 -9.94 -9.81 -9.37
CA ALA A 62 -9.86 -11.26 -9.15
C ALA A 62 -9.32 -11.98 -10.40
N ASP A 63 -9.74 -11.57 -11.59
CA ASP A 63 -9.24 -12.12 -12.86
C ASP A 63 -7.77 -11.78 -13.09
N MET A 64 -7.35 -10.55 -12.80
CA MET A 64 -5.94 -10.16 -12.82
C MET A 64 -5.12 -11.00 -11.83
N MET A 65 -5.60 -11.19 -10.60
CA MET A 65 -4.91 -12.01 -9.59
C MET A 65 -4.73 -13.46 -10.03
N ARG A 66 -5.71 -14.03 -10.74
CA ARG A 66 -5.58 -15.38 -11.34
C ARG A 66 -4.55 -15.40 -12.45
N SER A 67 -4.63 -14.44 -13.38
CA SER A 67 -3.76 -14.39 -14.56
C SER A 67 -2.30 -14.12 -14.20
N GLU A 68 -2.05 -13.35 -13.15
CA GLU A 68 -0.70 -13.02 -12.66
C GLU A 68 -0.14 -14.07 -11.66
N GLY A 69 -0.93 -15.10 -11.31
CA GLY A 69 -0.50 -16.15 -10.39
C GLY A 69 -0.39 -15.70 -8.93
N VAL A 70 -1.07 -14.62 -8.54
CA VAL A 70 -1.06 -14.05 -7.18
C VAL A 70 -2.36 -14.33 -6.40
N ALA A 71 -3.06 -15.40 -6.77
CA ALA A 71 -4.31 -15.81 -6.12
C ALA A 71 -4.14 -16.15 -4.63
N GLU A 72 -3.02 -16.76 -4.24
CA GLU A 72 -2.76 -17.19 -2.86
C GLU A 72 -1.88 -16.21 -2.08
N HIS A 73 -0.89 -15.61 -2.72
CA HIS A 73 0.08 -14.69 -2.09
C HIS A 73 0.68 -13.74 -3.12
N GLY A 74 1.34 -12.70 -2.64
CA GLY A 74 1.95 -11.67 -3.49
C GLY A 74 0.98 -10.54 -3.83
N HIS A 75 1.39 -9.67 -4.72
CA HIS A 75 0.65 -8.46 -5.10
C HIS A 75 0.54 -8.35 -6.62
N LEU A 76 -0.55 -7.75 -7.09
CA LEU A 76 -0.76 -7.40 -8.49
C LEU A 76 0.40 -6.56 -9.05
N GLN A 77 0.77 -6.79 -10.28
CA GLN A 77 1.87 -6.07 -10.94
C GLN A 77 1.66 -4.56 -10.96
N ILE A 78 0.41 -4.10 -11.10
CA ILE A 78 0.07 -2.67 -11.03
C ILE A 78 0.47 -2.04 -9.68
N ASN A 79 0.32 -2.77 -8.57
CA ASN A 79 0.71 -2.32 -7.23
C ASN A 79 2.22 -2.45 -7.03
N ARG A 80 2.84 -3.51 -7.52
CA ARG A 80 4.30 -3.69 -7.51
C ARG A 80 5.03 -2.58 -8.27
N ASN A 81 4.49 -2.16 -9.41
CA ASN A 81 5.05 -1.04 -10.17
C ASN A 81 5.06 0.25 -9.37
N VAL A 82 4.03 0.52 -8.58
CA VAL A 82 4.01 1.69 -7.68
C VAL A 82 5.08 1.57 -6.58
N VAL A 83 5.29 0.38 -6.01
CA VAL A 83 6.35 0.15 -5.03
C VAL A 83 7.73 0.41 -5.65
N ILE A 84 7.97 -0.03 -6.89
CA ILE A 84 9.21 0.22 -7.63
C ILE A 84 9.43 1.74 -7.82
N LEU A 85 8.40 2.46 -8.28
CA LEU A 85 8.49 3.93 -8.47
C LEU A 85 8.80 4.65 -7.15
N LEU A 86 8.16 4.24 -6.05
CA LEU A 86 8.46 4.81 -4.73
C LEU A 86 9.88 4.50 -4.25
N ASN A 87 10.39 3.30 -4.56
CA ASN A 87 11.77 2.96 -4.23
C ASN A 87 12.77 3.76 -5.06
N ASP A 88 12.51 3.98 -6.34
CA ASP A 88 13.36 4.80 -7.20
C ASP A 88 13.38 6.26 -6.72
N LEU A 89 12.23 6.82 -6.36
CA LEU A 89 12.12 8.15 -5.77
C LEU A 89 12.88 8.22 -4.43
N HIS A 90 12.71 7.24 -3.55
CA HIS A 90 13.47 7.12 -2.29
C HIS A 90 14.98 7.23 -2.52
N LEU A 91 15.51 6.42 -3.45
CA LEU A 91 16.93 6.43 -3.77
C LEU A 91 17.39 7.76 -4.40
N SER A 92 16.53 8.40 -5.19
CA SER A 92 16.78 9.72 -5.77
C SER A 92 16.87 10.80 -4.69
N LEU A 93 15.92 10.83 -3.76
CA LEU A 93 15.90 11.78 -2.64
C LEU A 93 17.13 11.64 -1.73
N LEU A 94 17.56 10.40 -1.45
CA LEU A 94 18.77 10.14 -0.64
C LEU A 94 20.06 10.61 -1.30
N ARG A 95 20.11 10.65 -2.64
CA ARG A 95 21.27 11.15 -3.40
C ARG A 95 21.26 12.67 -3.55
N ASN A 96 20.14 13.32 -3.32
CA ASN A 96 20.01 14.76 -3.46
C ASN A 96 20.44 15.47 -2.16
N PRO A 97 21.58 16.21 -2.15
CA PRO A 97 22.06 16.88 -0.95
C PRO A 97 21.15 18.02 -0.46
N GLN A 98 20.17 18.44 -1.24
CA GLN A 98 19.19 19.45 -0.85
C GLN A 98 18.00 18.86 -0.08
N GLU A 99 17.75 17.56 -0.19
CA GLU A 99 16.65 16.86 0.49
C GLU A 99 17.05 16.40 1.91
N THR A 100 17.57 17.33 2.70
CA THR A 100 18.07 17.06 4.05
C THR A 100 16.98 16.56 5.01
N THR A 101 15.76 17.04 4.86
CA THR A 101 14.62 16.61 5.68
C THR A 101 14.31 15.13 5.46
N TYR A 102 14.25 14.70 4.20
CA TYR A 102 14.03 13.30 3.88
C TYR A 102 15.14 12.39 4.42
N GLY A 103 16.39 12.80 4.22
CA GLY A 103 17.55 12.10 4.76
C GLY A 103 17.49 11.94 6.28
N ALA A 104 17.11 12.98 7.03
CA ALA A 104 16.95 12.92 8.48
C ALA A 104 15.86 11.94 8.92
N LEU A 105 14.68 11.93 8.24
CA LEU A 105 13.60 10.98 8.49
C LEU A 105 14.04 9.54 8.21
N TYR A 106 14.74 9.33 7.09
CA TYR A 106 15.27 8.01 6.73
C TYR A 106 16.26 7.49 7.77
N TYR A 107 17.28 8.29 8.14
CA TYR A 107 18.28 7.87 9.13
C TYR A 107 17.67 7.58 10.50
N LYS A 108 16.59 8.26 10.86
CA LYS A 108 15.83 7.96 12.08
C LYS A 108 15.11 6.62 11.99
N ALA A 109 14.49 6.30 10.85
CA ALA A 109 13.77 5.04 10.63
C ALA A 109 14.72 3.84 10.36
N LEU A 110 15.94 4.08 9.88
CA LEU A 110 16.86 3.05 9.40
C LEU A 110 17.12 1.91 10.41
N PRO A 111 17.33 2.14 11.71
CA PRO A 111 17.51 1.04 12.67
C PRO A 111 16.30 0.10 12.73
N SER A 112 15.09 0.65 12.59
CA SER A 112 13.84 -0.12 12.57
C SER A 112 13.70 -0.90 11.26
N ILE A 113 14.06 -0.30 10.13
CA ILE A 113 14.05 -0.96 8.80
C ILE A 113 15.01 -2.16 8.80
N VAL A 114 16.23 -1.98 9.30
CA VAL A 114 17.25 -3.06 9.38
C VAL A 114 16.75 -4.22 10.25
N ARG A 115 16.14 -3.93 11.41
CA ARG A 115 15.57 -4.97 12.28
C ARG A 115 14.42 -5.73 11.63
N LEU A 116 13.55 -5.03 10.91
CA LEU A 116 12.43 -5.64 10.18
C LEU A 116 12.92 -6.57 9.07
N ARG A 117 13.88 -6.12 8.27
CA ARG A 117 14.50 -6.95 7.21
C ARG A 117 15.15 -8.21 7.76
N ALA A 118 15.85 -8.11 8.90
CA ALA A 118 16.44 -9.27 9.55
C ALA A 118 15.40 -10.30 9.99
N LYS A 119 14.21 -9.87 10.42
CA LYS A 119 13.10 -10.74 10.84
C LYS A 119 12.35 -11.39 9.68
N SER A 120 12.28 -10.74 8.52
CA SER A 120 11.55 -11.24 7.34
C SER A 120 12.35 -12.22 6.46
N GLY A 121 13.45 -12.80 6.96
CA GLY A 121 14.30 -13.74 6.20
C GLY A 121 15.13 -13.07 5.12
N GLY A 122 15.14 -11.82 5.07
CA GLY A 122 16.13 -10.88 4.66
C GLY A 122 16.14 -10.40 3.24
N ALA A 123 16.35 -11.01 2.30
CA ALA A 123 17.32 -10.46 1.36
C ALA A 123 16.78 -9.82 0.08
N GLU A 124 15.53 -10.03 -0.27
CA GLU A 124 15.05 -9.62 -1.60
C GLU A 124 14.13 -8.39 -1.62
N MET A 125 13.60 -7.98 -0.46
CA MET A 125 12.71 -6.83 -0.37
C MET A 125 13.50 -5.52 -0.34
N THR A 126 13.05 -4.52 -1.09
CA THR A 126 13.58 -3.16 -0.98
C THR A 126 13.25 -2.53 0.38
N GLU A 127 13.92 -1.43 0.75
CA GLU A 127 13.63 -0.73 2.00
C GLU A 127 12.20 -0.18 2.03
N ILE A 128 11.73 0.36 0.92
CA ILE A 128 10.34 0.86 0.80
C ILE A 128 9.32 -0.27 0.90
N GLU A 129 9.56 -1.41 0.26
CA GLU A 129 8.70 -2.58 0.38
C GLU A 129 8.66 -3.11 1.82
N THR A 130 9.81 -3.14 2.51
CA THR A 130 9.90 -3.49 3.93
C THR A 130 9.05 -2.54 4.79
N CYS A 131 9.15 -1.24 4.56
CA CYS A 131 8.39 -0.23 5.28
C CYS A 131 6.88 -0.36 5.05
N LEU A 132 6.46 -0.55 3.80
CA LEU A 132 5.05 -0.74 3.45
C LEU A 132 4.49 -2.02 4.08
N THR A 133 5.26 -3.12 4.04
CA THR A 133 4.89 -4.39 4.67
C THR A 133 4.73 -4.24 6.18
N ALA A 134 5.61 -3.48 6.83
CA ALA A 134 5.50 -3.20 8.26
C ALA A 134 4.25 -2.38 8.61
N LEU A 135 3.94 -1.34 7.82
CA LEU A 135 2.72 -0.55 8.02
C LEU A 135 1.47 -1.38 7.77
N TYR A 136 1.47 -2.22 6.74
CA TYR A 136 0.35 -3.09 6.44
C TYR A 136 0.12 -4.12 7.56
N GLY A 137 1.18 -4.78 8.03
CA GLY A 137 1.12 -5.69 9.17
C GLY A 137 0.58 -5.00 10.43
N TYR A 138 1.01 -3.78 10.71
CA TYR A 138 0.49 -2.99 11.82
C TYR A 138 -1.01 -2.65 11.64
N LEU A 139 -1.44 -2.30 10.45
CA LEU A 139 -2.85 -2.08 10.12
C LEU A 139 -3.69 -3.33 10.43
N LEU A 140 -3.23 -4.51 10.00
CA LEU A 140 -3.93 -5.78 10.27
C LEU A 140 -4.02 -6.08 11.77
N LEU A 141 -2.95 -5.88 12.54
CA LEU A 141 -2.96 -6.06 14.00
C LEU A 141 -3.97 -5.13 14.68
N ARG A 142 -4.04 -3.88 14.24
CA ARG A 142 -5.03 -2.92 14.76
C ARG A 142 -6.47 -3.34 14.45
N LEU A 143 -6.74 -3.81 13.24
CA LEU A 143 -8.07 -4.28 12.85
C LEU A 143 -8.50 -5.52 13.64
N GLN A 144 -7.55 -6.35 14.05
CA GLN A 144 -7.76 -7.52 14.92
C GLN A 144 -7.86 -7.17 16.40
N GLY A 145 -7.61 -5.93 16.80
CA GLY A 145 -7.56 -5.53 18.21
C GLY A 145 -6.35 -6.11 18.96
N THR A 146 -5.32 -6.56 18.25
CA THR A 146 -4.12 -7.15 18.85
C THR A 146 -3.23 -6.07 19.44
N PRO A 147 -2.81 -6.18 20.71
CA PRO A 147 -1.91 -5.22 21.33
C PRO A 147 -0.54 -5.20 20.63
N VAL A 148 0.02 -4.01 20.52
CA VAL A 148 1.34 -3.80 19.90
C VAL A 148 2.27 -3.20 20.94
N SER A 149 3.52 -3.67 20.99
CA SER A 149 4.50 -3.16 21.95
C SER A 149 4.85 -1.69 21.70
N PRO A 150 5.23 -0.92 22.74
CA PRO A 150 5.68 0.48 22.56
C PRO A 150 6.84 0.62 21.58
N GLU A 151 7.77 -0.32 21.55
CA GLU A 151 8.89 -0.35 20.60
C GLU A 151 8.41 -0.50 19.16
N THR A 152 7.43 -1.36 18.91
CA THR A 152 6.82 -1.52 17.57
C THR A 152 6.06 -0.26 17.15
N LEU A 153 5.34 0.37 18.09
CA LEU A 153 4.63 1.63 17.82
C LEU A 153 5.58 2.75 17.41
N GLU A 154 6.74 2.87 18.10
CA GLU A 154 7.75 3.87 17.74
C GLU A 154 8.35 3.59 16.36
N ALA A 155 8.70 2.33 16.07
CA ALA A 155 9.20 1.94 14.74
C ALA A 155 8.20 2.25 13.63
N VAL A 156 6.94 1.93 13.83
CA VAL A 156 5.85 2.23 12.87
C VAL A 156 5.70 3.73 12.68
N ARG A 157 5.79 4.52 13.75
CA ARG A 157 5.69 5.98 13.70
C ARG A 157 6.82 6.59 12.87
N GLU A 158 8.07 6.17 13.08
CA GLU A 158 9.22 6.64 12.33
C GLU A 158 9.11 6.31 10.85
N ILE A 159 8.74 5.06 10.53
CA ILE A 159 8.51 4.60 9.17
C ILE A 159 7.37 5.39 8.51
N ASN A 160 6.27 5.61 9.24
CA ASN A 160 5.13 6.35 8.70
C ASN A 160 5.48 7.81 8.37
N LEU A 161 6.26 8.48 9.21
CA LEU A 161 6.73 9.86 8.93
C LEU A 161 7.56 9.92 7.65
N MET A 162 8.50 8.99 7.47
CA MET A 162 9.31 8.90 6.26
C MET A 162 8.45 8.63 5.01
N LEU A 163 7.53 7.66 5.09
CA LEU A 163 6.66 7.33 3.95
C LEU A 163 5.64 8.43 3.62
N THR A 164 5.17 9.17 4.63
CA THR A 164 4.29 10.33 4.40
C THR A 164 5.03 11.40 3.59
N PHE A 165 6.25 11.72 3.97
CA PHE A 165 7.09 12.67 3.21
C PHE A 165 7.37 12.17 1.78
N LEU A 166 7.67 10.89 1.63
CA LEU A 166 7.88 10.26 0.31
C LEU A 166 6.62 10.36 -0.57
N ALA A 167 5.42 10.15 0.03
CA ALA A 167 4.15 10.27 -0.69
C ALA A 167 3.87 11.71 -1.14
N GLU A 168 4.22 12.71 -0.31
CA GLU A 168 4.13 14.13 -0.68
C GLU A 168 5.04 14.44 -1.86
N LYS A 169 6.29 14.00 -1.84
CA LYS A 169 7.24 14.16 -2.97
C LYS A 169 6.77 13.44 -4.23
N TYR A 170 6.23 12.24 -4.09
CA TYR A 170 5.64 11.52 -5.22
C TYR A 170 4.49 12.31 -5.85
N LYS A 171 3.64 12.91 -5.03
CA LYS A 171 2.52 13.73 -5.49
C LYS A 171 3.02 14.99 -6.21
N GLU A 172 4.01 15.71 -5.62
CA GLU A 172 4.62 16.88 -6.25
C GLU A 172 5.16 16.60 -7.66
N GLU A 173 5.79 15.42 -7.88
CA GLU A 173 6.33 15.03 -9.19
C GLU A 173 5.25 14.61 -10.19
N HIS A 174 4.08 14.14 -9.73
CA HIS A 174 3.01 13.59 -10.58
C HIS A 174 1.81 14.53 -10.73
N ASP A 175 1.65 15.54 -9.88
CA ASP A 175 0.70 16.63 -10.04
C ASP A 175 1.22 17.64 -11.09
N ILE A 176 1.30 17.18 -12.35
CA ILE A 176 1.51 18.12 -13.47
C ILE A 176 0.19 18.89 -13.61
N PRO A 177 0.18 20.23 -13.49
CA PRO A 177 -1.00 21.01 -13.81
C PRO A 177 -1.37 20.72 -15.27
N HIS A 178 -2.56 20.16 -15.50
CA HIS A 178 -3.08 20.11 -16.86
C HIS A 178 -3.19 21.56 -17.36
N PRO A 179 -2.51 21.93 -18.46
CA PRO A 179 -2.70 23.24 -19.04
C PRO A 179 -4.17 23.35 -19.44
N HIS A 180 -4.84 24.39 -18.95
CA HIS A 180 -6.22 24.75 -19.27
C HIS A 180 -6.39 25.05 -20.76
#